data_5ac5b2d72ff72938f94dd98b9d73954b
#
_entry.id   5ac5b2d72ff72938f94dd98b9d73954b
#
_cell.length_a   1.000
_cell.length_b   1.000
_cell.length_c   1.000
_cell.angle_alpha   90.00
_cell.angle_beta   90.00
_cell.angle_gamma   90.00
#
_symmetry.space_group_name_H-M   'P 1'
#
loop_
_entity.id
_entity.type
_entity.pdbx_description
1 polymer ?
#
loop_
_entity_poly.entity_id
_entity_poly.type
_entity_poly.pdbx_seq_one_letter_code
_entity_poly.pdbx_strand_id
1 'polypeptide(L)'
;MHGWRRARLTERTKQTATGRTLTFEVPHWPGHLPGQHVDVRLTADDGYQAVRSYSLAAPADAGGDRIELGVQAAFGGEVSPYLADDLPVGAEVEVMGPLGGWFVWTPQDHGPLLLIAGGSGVVPVMAMLRARAASASGDPCTLLYSVRAPDEVWYATELDAATEGVRVRLLYTRTAPEGSRRPAGRITTDDLLGMPPPTDTRCYVCGPTAFVEHVGELLLAAGYGPDRIRTERFG
;
A
#
# COMPACT_ATOMS: atom_id res chain seq x y z
N MET A 1 -19.64 8.82 -13.75
CA MET A 1 -20.17 8.72 -12.37
C MET A 1 -19.75 7.38 -11.82
N HIS A 2 -18.97 7.36 -10.72
CA HIS A 2 -18.62 6.12 -10.03
C HIS A 2 -19.82 5.69 -9.18
N GLY A 3 -20.52 4.65 -9.61
CA GLY A 3 -21.61 4.05 -8.82
C GLY A 3 -21.08 2.90 -7.94
N TRP A 4 -21.84 2.54 -6.91
CA TRP A 4 -21.59 1.34 -6.11
C TRP A 4 -21.75 0.08 -6.98
N ARG A 5 -20.79 -0.84 -6.86
CA ARG A 5 -20.78 -2.14 -7.52
C ARG A 5 -20.75 -3.25 -6.48
N ARG A 6 -21.38 -4.37 -6.79
CA ARG A 6 -21.22 -5.58 -5.97
C ARG A 6 -19.83 -6.17 -6.20
N ALA A 7 -19.20 -6.56 -5.11
CA ALA A 7 -17.88 -7.18 -5.08
C ALA A 7 -17.97 -8.47 -4.28
N ARG A 8 -17.69 -9.62 -4.90
CA ARG A 8 -17.75 -10.93 -4.27
C ARG A 8 -16.34 -11.32 -3.77
N LEU A 9 -16.20 -11.59 -2.48
CA LEU A 9 -14.94 -12.09 -1.92
C LEU A 9 -14.64 -13.49 -2.47
N THR A 10 -13.50 -13.63 -3.15
CA THR A 10 -13.07 -14.91 -3.73
C THR A 10 -11.92 -15.56 -2.97
N GLU A 11 -11.07 -14.72 -2.35
CA GLU A 11 -9.90 -15.21 -1.61
C GLU A 11 -9.54 -14.27 -0.45
N ARG A 12 -9.03 -14.85 0.64
CA ARG A 12 -8.46 -14.12 1.77
C ARG A 12 -7.10 -14.71 2.11
N THR A 13 -6.05 -13.88 2.04
CA THR A 13 -4.68 -14.25 2.37
C THR A 13 -4.22 -13.51 3.62
N LYS A 14 -3.71 -14.25 4.61
CA LYS A 14 -3.14 -13.67 5.84
C LYS A 14 -1.77 -13.06 5.53
N GLN A 15 -1.59 -11.80 5.90
CA GLN A 15 -0.31 -11.09 5.79
C GLN A 15 0.40 -10.99 7.15
N THR A 16 -0.32 -10.56 8.19
CA THR A 16 0.18 -10.41 9.56
C THR A 16 -0.88 -10.89 10.56
N ALA A 17 -0.65 -10.71 11.84
CA ALA A 17 -1.67 -11.02 12.87
C ALA A 17 -3.00 -10.30 12.61
N THR A 18 -2.96 -9.02 12.15
CA THR A 18 -4.13 -8.17 11.91
C THR A 18 -4.34 -7.81 10.43
N GLY A 19 -3.40 -8.14 9.56
CA GLY A 19 -3.40 -7.78 8.13
C GLY A 19 -3.89 -8.90 7.24
N ARG A 20 -4.74 -8.57 6.26
CA ARG A 20 -5.24 -9.48 5.22
C ARG A 20 -5.18 -8.83 3.86
N THR A 21 -4.89 -9.63 2.86
CA THR A 21 -5.17 -9.29 1.47
C THR A 21 -6.47 -9.99 1.07
N LEU A 22 -7.42 -9.23 0.56
CA LEU A 22 -8.73 -9.70 0.12
C LEU A 22 -8.85 -9.55 -1.38
N THR A 23 -9.17 -10.64 -2.08
CA THR A 23 -9.43 -10.62 -3.51
C THR A 23 -10.92 -10.63 -3.76
N PHE A 24 -11.39 -9.69 -4.56
CA PHE A 24 -12.78 -9.57 -4.95
C PHE A 24 -12.93 -9.70 -6.46
N GLU A 25 -14.01 -10.35 -6.87
CA GLU A 25 -14.55 -10.26 -8.23
C GLU A 25 -15.58 -9.14 -8.28
N VAL A 26 -15.38 -8.18 -9.19
CA VAL A 26 -16.23 -6.99 -9.37
C VAL A 26 -16.63 -6.89 -10.83
N PRO A 27 -17.82 -7.37 -11.22
CA PRO A 27 -18.25 -7.38 -12.62
C PRO A 27 -18.18 -5.99 -13.27
N HIS A 28 -17.63 -5.95 -14.48
CA HIS A 28 -17.44 -4.71 -15.25
C HIS A 28 -16.57 -3.69 -14.55
N TRP A 29 -15.52 -4.15 -13.86
CA TRP A 29 -14.54 -3.24 -13.26
C TRP A 29 -13.85 -2.40 -14.33
N PRO A 30 -13.77 -1.06 -14.21
CA PRO A 30 -13.24 -0.19 -15.26
C PRO A 30 -11.71 -0.20 -15.37
N GLY A 31 -11.02 -1.06 -14.59
CA GLY A 31 -9.58 -0.96 -14.40
C GLY A 31 -9.23 0.10 -13.35
N HIS A 32 -7.95 0.15 -12.97
CA HIS A 32 -7.43 1.13 -12.01
C HIS A 32 -5.92 1.32 -12.20
N LEU A 33 -5.40 2.39 -11.63
CA LEU A 33 -3.96 2.68 -11.64
C LEU A 33 -3.33 2.31 -10.29
N PRO A 34 -2.06 1.86 -10.28
CA PRO A 34 -1.31 1.60 -9.06
C PRO A 34 -1.27 2.82 -8.14
N GLY A 35 -1.66 2.63 -6.88
CA GLY A 35 -1.77 3.70 -5.88
C GLY A 35 -3.19 4.25 -5.70
N GLN A 36 -4.18 3.79 -6.47
CA GLN A 36 -5.59 4.10 -6.24
C GLN A 36 -6.19 3.24 -5.12
N HIS A 37 -7.36 3.64 -4.65
CA HIS A 37 -8.14 2.96 -3.63
C HIS A 37 -9.60 2.80 -4.05
N VAL A 38 -10.36 2.09 -3.24
CA VAL A 38 -11.81 1.98 -3.32
C VAL A 38 -12.44 2.30 -1.97
N ASP A 39 -13.67 2.79 -1.99
CA ASP A 39 -14.52 2.76 -0.81
C ASP A 39 -15.28 1.44 -0.76
N VAL A 40 -15.30 0.81 0.40
CA VAL A 40 -16.10 -0.37 0.70
C VAL A 40 -17.23 0.02 1.63
N ARG A 41 -18.47 -0.35 1.27
CA ARG A 41 -19.67 -0.13 2.07
C ARG A 41 -20.22 -1.45 2.59
N LEU A 42 -20.47 -1.49 3.87
CA LEU A 42 -21.26 -2.53 4.52
C LEU A 42 -22.61 -1.95 4.90
N THR A 43 -23.65 -2.74 4.73
CA THR A 43 -25.02 -2.40 5.13
C THR A 43 -25.52 -3.45 6.11
N ALA A 44 -25.87 -3.03 7.31
CA ALA A 44 -26.48 -3.89 8.34
C ALA A 44 -27.96 -4.14 8.04
N ASP A 45 -28.56 -5.14 8.70
CA ASP A 45 -29.96 -5.56 8.49
C ASP A 45 -30.97 -4.46 8.80
N ASP A 46 -30.63 -3.53 9.70
CA ASP A 46 -31.43 -2.35 10.04
C ASP A 46 -31.29 -1.18 9.06
N GLY A 47 -30.45 -1.35 8.01
CA GLY A 47 -30.18 -0.33 7.00
C GLY A 47 -29.05 0.64 7.36
N TYR A 48 -28.40 0.50 8.51
CA TYR A 48 -27.20 1.28 8.85
C TYR A 48 -26.08 0.98 7.85
N GLN A 49 -25.36 2.02 7.43
CA GLN A 49 -24.27 1.91 6.46
C GLN A 49 -22.98 2.47 7.02
N ALA A 50 -21.90 1.68 6.87
CA ALA A 50 -20.54 2.10 7.20
C ALA A 50 -19.67 2.03 5.95
N VAL A 51 -18.90 3.09 5.69
CA VAL A 51 -18.00 3.19 4.52
C VAL A 51 -16.57 3.40 4.99
N ARG A 52 -15.63 2.66 4.40
CA ARG A 52 -14.19 2.84 4.63
C ARG A 52 -13.42 2.66 3.33
N SER A 53 -12.34 3.44 3.20
CA SER A 53 -11.45 3.40 2.05
C SER A 53 -10.35 2.35 2.25
N TYR A 54 -10.05 1.59 1.19
CA TYR A 54 -9.00 0.57 1.16
C TYR A 54 -8.17 0.69 -0.12
N SER A 55 -6.85 0.71 0.04
CA SER A 55 -5.92 0.76 -1.09
C SER A 55 -5.96 -0.53 -1.89
N LEU A 56 -5.85 -0.39 -3.21
CA LEU A 56 -5.66 -1.48 -4.15
C LEU A 56 -4.23 -1.99 -4.06
N ALA A 57 -4.06 -3.30 -3.87
CA ALA A 57 -2.78 -3.94 -3.63
C ALA A 57 -2.09 -4.46 -4.90
N ALA A 58 -2.83 -4.58 -5.99
CA ALA A 58 -2.35 -5.08 -7.28
C ALA A 58 -2.66 -4.08 -8.40
N PRO A 59 -1.92 -4.09 -9.52
CA PRO A 59 -2.35 -3.39 -10.72
C PRO A 59 -3.62 -4.05 -11.29
N ALA A 60 -4.38 -3.30 -12.08
CA ALA A 60 -5.53 -3.86 -12.78
C ALA A 60 -5.08 -4.93 -13.78
N ASP A 61 -5.78 -6.05 -13.79
CA ASP A 61 -5.67 -7.04 -14.85
C ASP A 61 -6.24 -6.46 -16.16
N ALA A 62 -5.60 -6.73 -17.28
CA ALA A 62 -6.07 -6.27 -18.58
C ALA A 62 -7.46 -6.88 -18.89
N GLY A 63 -8.52 -6.09 -18.73
CA GLY A 63 -9.90 -6.51 -18.95
C GLY A 63 -10.48 -7.45 -17.88
N GLY A 64 -9.83 -7.56 -16.72
CA GLY A 64 -10.27 -8.42 -15.62
C GLY A 64 -11.18 -7.71 -14.62
N ASP A 65 -12.09 -8.47 -14.06
CA ASP A 65 -13.05 -8.03 -13.03
C ASP A 65 -12.50 -8.25 -11.60
N ARG A 66 -11.18 -8.48 -11.46
CA ARG A 66 -10.54 -8.79 -10.18
C ARG A 66 -9.89 -7.55 -9.58
N ILE A 67 -10.10 -7.34 -8.28
CA ILE A 67 -9.37 -6.35 -7.47
C ILE A 67 -8.82 -7.01 -6.21
N GLU A 68 -7.72 -6.49 -5.71
CA GLU A 68 -7.07 -6.95 -4.48
C GLU A 68 -6.94 -5.78 -3.50
N LEU A 69 -7.43 -5.94 -2.28
CA LEU A 69 -7.44 -4.91 -1.23
C LEU A 69 -6.57 -5.34 -0.06
N GLY A 70 -5.77 -4.41 0.47
CA GLY A 70 -5.12 -4.61 1.76
C GLY A 70 -6.01 -4.09 2.90
N VAL A 71 -6.35 -4.97 3.83
CA VAL A 71 -7.21 -4.66 4.98
C VAL A 71 -6.50 -4.97 6.27
N GLN A 72 -6.30 -3.95 7.11
CA GLN A 72 -5.81 -4.13 8.48
C GLN A 72 -6.98 -4.00 9.46
N ALA A 73 -7.23 -5.04 10.25
CA ALA A 73 -8.24 -5.02 11.30
C ALA A 73 -7.86 -3.98 12.35
N ALA A 74 -8.68 -2.94 12.49
CA ALA A 74 -8.52 -1.91 13.50
C ALA A 74 -9.22 -2.34 14.80
N PHE A 75 -8.52 -2.21 15.92
CA PHE A 75 -9.13 -2.51 17.23
C PHE A 75 -10.36 -1.62 17.47
N GLY A 76 -11.49 -2.25 17.78
CA GLY A 76 -12.77 -1.54 17.98
C GLY A 76 -13.40 -0.96 16.73
N GLY A 77 -12.84 -1.24 15.53
CA GLY A 77 -13.45 -0.85 14.27
C GLY A 77 -14.65 -1.74 13.90
N GLU A 78 -15.58 -1.21 13.11
CA GLU A 78 -16.77 -1.97 12.66
C GLU A 78 -16.54 -2.68 11.32
N VAL A 79 -15.88 -2.03 10.38
CA VAL A 79 -15.73 -2.49 9.00
C VAL A 79 -14.50 -3.37 8.81
N SER A 80 -13.32 -2.89 9.22
CA SER A 80 -12.07 -3.62 8.94
C SER A 80 -11.94 -4.96 9.67
N PRO A 81 -12.39 -5.16 10.94
CA PRO A 81 -12.39 -6.48 11.54
C PRO A 81 -13.34 -7.46 10.82
N TYR A 82 -14.54 -7.01 10.48
CA TYR A 82 -15.50 -7.83 9.75
C TYR A 82 -14.94 -8.28 8.39
N LEU A 83 -14.38 -7.37 7.61
CA LEU A 83 -13.76 -7.69 6.32
C LEU A 83 -12.58 -8.65 6.48
N ALA A 84 -11.72 -8.38 7.48
CA ALA A 84 -10.49 -9.14 7.68
C ALA A 84 -10.76 -10.58 8.14
N ASP A 85 -11.70 -10.78 9.04
CA ASP A 85 -11.82 -12.04 9.76
C ASP A 85 -13.20 -12.72 9.59
N ASP A 86 -14.30 -11.97 9.50
CA ASP A 86 -15.67 -12.51 9.58
C ASP A 86 -16.38 -12.66 8.23
N LEU A 87 -16.11 -11.80 7.24
CA LEU A 87 -16.76 -11.85 5.93
C LEU A 87 -16.50 -13.21 5.26
N PRO A 88 -17.53 -14.06 5.00
CA PRO A 88 -17.32 -15.36 4.38
C PRO A 88 -16.80 -15.23 2.93
N VAL A 89 -15.91 -16.14 2.52
CA VAL A 89 -15.57 -16.30 1.10
C VAL A 89 -16.85 -16.65 0.33
N GLY A 90 -17.09 -15.95 -0.77
CA GLY A 90 -18.34 -16.03 -1.56
C GLY A 90 -19.36 -14.96 -1.19
N ALA A 91 -19.24 -14.28 -0.05
CA ALA A 91 -20.12 -13.18 0.31
C ALA A 91 -19.82 -11.92 -0.51
N GLU A 92 -20.81 -11.04 -0.60
CA GLU A 92 -20.73 -9.79 -1.36
C GLU A 92 -20.71 -8.58 -0.44
N VAL A 93 -19.95 -7.58 -0.86
CA VAL A 93 -19.95 -6.22 -0.33
C VAL A 93 -20.16 -5.23 -1.47
N GLU A 94 -20.33 -3.95 -1.16
CA GLU A 94 -20.39 -2.93 -2.20
C GLU A 94 -19.09 -2.14 -2.25
N VAL A 95 -18.57 -1.91 -3.46
CA VAL A 95 -17.36 -1.11 -3.69
C VAL A 95 -17.66 0.05 -4.63
N MET A 96 -17.02 1.17 -4.38
CA MET A 96 -17.06 2.35 -5.24
C MET A 96 -15.63 2.74 -5.60
N GLY A 97 -15.36 2.87 -6.88
CA GLY A 97 -14.03 3.23 -7.36
C GLY A 97 -13.82 2.96 -8.86
N PRO A 98 -12.55 3.04 -9.32
CA PRO A 98 -11.36 3.45 -8.56
C PRO A 98 -11.41 4.91 -8.15
N LEU A 99 -10.82 5.25 -7.00
CA LEU A 99 -10.73 6.59 -6.44
C LEU A 99 -9.26 7.01 -6.28
N GLY A 100 -9.03 8.32 -6.17
CA GLY A 100 -7.71 8.88 -6.06
C GLY A 100 -7.03 9.10 -7.42
N GLY A 101 -6.06 10.02 -7.47
CA GLY A 101 -5.33 10.37 -8.70
C GLY A 101 -4.00 11.05 -8.41
N TRP A 102 -3.78 11.50 -7.18
CA TRP A 102 -2.54 12.14 -6.78
C TRP A 102 -1.43 11.12 -6.47
N PHE A 103 -1.75 10.06 -5.75
CA PHE A 103 -0.83 9.01 -5.31
C PHE A 103 -0.72 7.87 -6.34
N VAL A 104 -0.58 8.21 -7.61
CA VAL A 104 -0.57 7.25 -8.71
C VAL A 104 0.80 7.23 -9.38
N TRP A 105 1.30 6.02 -9.66
CA TRP A 105 2.45 5.75 -10.50
C TRP A 105 2.05 4.93 -11.72
N THR A 106 2.67 5.24 -12.85
CA THR A 106 2.47 4.50 -14.10
C THR A 106 3.81 4.21 -14.78
N PRO A 107 3.91 3.20 -15.66
CA PRO A 107 5.13 2.90 -16.41
C PRO A 107 5.66 4.05 -17.27
N GLN A 108 4.84 5.05 -17.55
CA GLN A 108 5.24 6.29 -18.28
C GLN A 108 5.95 7.29 -17.36
N ASP A 109 5.92 7.07 -16.07
CA ASP A 109 6.61 7.88 -15.06
C ASP A 109 8.08 7.44 -14.95
N HIS A 110 8.92 7.84 -15.90
CA HIS A 110 10.34 7.48 -15.95
C HIS A 110 11.18 8.11 -14.85
N GLY A 111 12.33 7.50 -14.56
CA GLY A 111 13.33 7.94 -13.59
C GLY A 111 13.33 7.16 -12.28
N PRO A 112 14.29 7.45 -11.39
CA PRO A 112 14.42 6.75 -10.13
C PRO A 112 13.18 6.89 -9.24
N LEU A 113 12.82 5.81 -8.54
CA LEU A 113 11.65 5.71 -7.70
C LEU A 113 12.06 5.42 -6.24
N LEU A 114 11.62 6.26 -5.33
CA LEU A 114 11.77 6.07 -3.89
C LEU A 114 10.39 5.89 -3.25
N LEU A 115 10.12 4.68 -2.83
CA LEU A 115 8.89 4.27 -2.17
C LEU A 115 9.15 4.18 -0.66
N ILE A 116 8.32 4.83 0.15
CA ILE A 116 8.46 4.81 1.61
C ILE A 116 7.13 4.46 2.24
N ALA A 117 7.09 3.32 2.92
CA ALA A 117 5.86 2.78 3.49
C ALA A 117 5.94 2.62 5.00
N GLY A 118 4.84 2.94 5.69
CA GLY A 118 4.65 2.69 7.12
C GLY A 118 3.51 1.71 7.37
N GLY A 119 3.81 0.52 7.93
CA GLY A 119 2.80 -0.49 8.24
C GLY A 119 2.00 -0.90 6.99
N SER A 120 0.66 -0.87 7.07
CA SER A 120 -0.24 -1.17 5.95
C SER A 120 -0.16 -0.18 4.77
N GLY A 121 0.58 0.95 4.92
CA GLY A 121 0.91 1.84 3.80
C GLY A 121 1.74 1.20 2.69
N VAL A 122 2.24 0.01 2.91
CA VAL A 122 2.89 -0.80 1.87
C VAL A 122 1.88 -1.27 0.80
N VAL A 123 0.60 -1.34 1.10
CA VAL A 123 -0.43 -1.89 0.18
C VAL A 123 -0.45 -1.18 -1.18
N PRO A 124 -0.66 0.15 -1.28
CA PRO A 124 -0.65 0.84 -2.57
C PRO A 124 0.75 0.83 -3.22
N VAL A 125 1.81 0.75 -2.41
CA VAL A 125 3.20 0.62 -2.86
C VAL A 125 3.43 -0.73 -3.55
N MET A 126 2.84 -1.82 -3.05
CA MET A 126 2.90 -3.13 -3.70
C MET A 126 2.25 -3.12 -5.08
N ALA A 127 1.13 -2.42 -5.27
CA ALA A 127 0.54 -2.24 -6.60
C ALA A 127 1.52 -1.55 -7.57
N MET A 128 2.28 -0.55 -7.11
CA MET A 128 3.31 0.12 -7.91
C MET A 128 4.47 -0.83 -8.24
N LEU A 129 4.98 -1.59 -7.26
CA LEU A 129 6.06 -2.55 -7.46
C LEU A 129 5.68 -3.66 -8.45
N ARG A 130 4.47 -4.20 -8.32
CA ARG A 130 3.93 -5.23 -9.22
C ARG A 130 3.72 -4.69 -10.64
N ALA A 131 3.18 -3.48 -10.78
CA ALA A 131 3.03 -2.82 -12.09
C ALA A 131 4.39 -2.53 -12.74
N ARG A 132 5.38 -2.10 -11.93
CA ARG A 132 6.75 -1.88 -12.40
C ARG A 132 7.37 -3.19 -12.91
N ALA A 133 7.26 -4.27 -12.16
CA ALA A 133 7.75 -5.57 -12.56
C ALA A 133 7.11 -6.04 -13.88
N ALA A 134 5.79 -5.85 -14.04
CA ALA A 134 5.07 -6.19 -15.27
C ALA A 134 5.46 -5.33 -16.47
N SER A 135 5.91 -4.09 -16.25
CA SER A 135 6.33 -3.18 -17.32
C SER A 135 7.79 -3.35 -17.75
N ALA A 136 8.56 -4.21 -17.06
CA ALA A 136 10.00 -4.38 -17.25
C ALA A 136 10.79 -3.05 -17.20
N SER A 137 10.35 -2.08 -16.38
CA SER A 137 11.06 -0.82 -16.18
C SER A 137 12.46 -1.06 -15.62
N GLY A 138 13.49 -0.54 -16.29
CA GLY A 138 14.88 -0.60 -15.86
C GLY A 138 15.28 0.52 -14.88
N ASP A 139 14.40 1.45 -14.58
CA ASP A 139 14.71 2.58 -13.70
C ASP A 139 15.00 2.11 -12.26
N PRO A 140 15.97 2.69 -11.55
CA PRO A 140 16.25 2.32 -10.16
C PRO A 140 15.02 2.49 -9.26
N CYS A 141 14.75 1.50 -8.42
CA CYS A 141 13.66 1.54 -7.45
C CYS A 141 14.16 1.15 -6.06
N THR A 142 13.81 1.93 -5.05
CA THR A 142 14.12 1.62 -3.66
C THR A 142 12.85 1.70 -2.83
N LEU A 143 12.60 0.66 -2.03
CA LEU A 143 11.56 0.63 -1.00
C LEU A 143 12.20 0.74 0.38
N LEU A 144 11.86 1.80 1.13
CA LEU A 144 12.07 1.88 2.57
C LEU A 144 10.76 1.49 3.25
N TYR A 145 10.73 0.35 3.94
CA TYR A 145 9.52 -0.15 4.57
C TYR A 145 9.68 -0.20 6.09
N SER A 146 8.93 0.64 6.78
CA SER A 146 8.95 0.79 8.24
C SER A 146 7.80 0.03 8.87
N VAL A 147 8.13 -0.91 9.75
CA VAL A 147 7.19 -1.73 10.54
C VAL A 147 7.60 -1.73 12.01
N ARG A 148 6.75 -2.22 12.91
CA ARG A 148 7.08 -2.29 14.33
C ARG A 148 8.03 -3.42 14.65
N ALA A 149 7.80 -4.60 14.06
CA ALA A 149 8.55 -5.82 14.29
C ALA A 149 8.53 -6.71 13.03
N PRO A 150 9.38 -7.76 12.95
CA PRO A 150 9.48 -8.63 11.77
C PRO A 150 8.18 -9.33 11.40
N ASP A 151 7.37 -9.72 12.36
CA ASP A 151 6.08 -10.39 12.16
C ASP A 151 4.97 -9.45 11.68
N GLU A 152 5.23 -8.15 11.61
CA GLU A 152 4.34 -7.14 11.04
C GLU A 152 4.67 -6.76 9.58
N VAL A 153 5.61 -7.46 8.95
CA VAL A 153 5.95 -7.25 7.53
C VAL A 153 4.87 -7.88 6.65
N TRP A 154 4.15 -7.05 5.88
CA TRP A 154 3.22 -7.51 4.85
C TRP A 154 4.00 -7.92 3.60
N TYR A 155 3.48 -8.89 2.86
CA TYR A 155 4.08 -9.39 1.61
C TYR A 155 5.53 -9.86 1.77
N ALA A 156 5.90 -10.36 2.96
CA ALA A 156 7.28 -10.72 3.30
C ALA A 156 7.92 -11.63 2.24
N THR A 157 7.26 -12.71 1.86
CA THR A 157 7.77 -13.65 0.84
C THR A 157 7.98 -12.98 -0.52
N GLU A 158 7.09 -12.08 -0.93
CA GLU A 158 7.19 -11.36 -2.21
C GLU A 158 8.31 -10.31 -2.17
N LEU A 159 8.47 -9.62 -1.04
CA LEU A 159 9.55 -8.65 -0.85
C LEU A 159 10.92 -9.31 -0.73
N ASP A 160 11.01 -10.50 -0.13
CA ASP A 160 12.24 -11.29 0.00
C ASP A 160 12.68 -11.90 -1.34
N ALA A 161 11.73 -12.26 -2.20
CA ALA A 161 12.02 -12.80 -3.54
C ALA A 161 12.67 -11.76 -4.47
N ALA A 162 12.90 -10.55 -3.98
CA ALA A 162 13.54 -9.40 -4.59
C ALA A 162 13.30 -9.28 -6.09
N THR A 163 12.35 -8.50 -6.45
CA THR A 163 12.13 -8.11 -7.85
C THR A 163 13.42 -7.51 -8.39
N GLU A 164 13.93 -8.06 -9.46
CA GLU A 164 15.14 -7.58 -10.14
C GLU A 164 15.07 -6.04 -10.32
N GLY A 165 16.11 -5.32 -9.87
CA GLY A 165 16.16 -3.85 -9.91
C GLY A 165 15.39 -3.12 -8.81
N VAL A 166 14.89 -3.80 -7.77
CA VAL A 166 14.30 -3.18 -6.58
C VAL A 166 15.18 -3.42 -5.35
N ARG A 167 15.59 -2.36 -4.67
CA ARG A 167 16.25 -2.45 -3.37
C ARG A 167 15.24 -2.31 -2.25
N VAL A 168 15.03 -3.36 -1.45
CA VAL A 168 14.15 -3.32 -0.27
C VAL A 168 15.00 -3.12 0.99
N ARG A 169 14.63 -2.16 1.84
CA ARG A 169 15.19 -1.94 3.18
C ARG A 169 14.08 -1.94 4.21
N LEU A 170 14.09 -2.93 5.09
CA LEU A 170 13.19 -3.01 6.22
C LEU A 170 13.74 -2.21 7.40
N LEU A 171 12.90 -1.37 7.98
CA LEU A 171 13.19 -0.53 9.14
C LEU A 171 12.24 -0.90 10.27
N TYR A 172 12.80 -1.30 11.42
CA TYR A 172 12.00 -1.75 12.56
C TYR A 172 11.93 -0.65 13.61
N THR A 173 10.71 -0.34 14.10
CA THR A 173 10.53 0.77 15.03
C THR A 173 10.48 0.35 16.50
N ARG A 174 10.16 -0.93 16.81
CA ARG A 174 10.08 -1.44 18.19
C ARG A 174 11.03 -2.61 18.43
N THR A 175 10.99 -3.63 17.60
CA THR A 175 11.80 -4.83 17.75
C THR A 175 12.48 -5.13 16.42
N ALA A 176 13.81 -5.03 16.38
CA ALA A 176 14.61 -5.43 15.23
C ALA A 176 15.05 -6.90 15.38
N PRO A 177 15.29 -7.61 14.26
CA PRO A 177 15.90 -8.95 14.31
C PRO A 177 17.24 -8.94 15.04
N GLU A 178 17.57 -10.08 15.66
CA GLU A 178 18.89 -10.28 16.27
C GLU A 178 19.99 -10.08 15.22
N GLY A 179 21.07 -9.39 15.58
CA GLY A 179 22.16 -9.05 14.67
C GLY A 179 21.89 -7.89 13.72
N SER A 180 20.75 -7.22 13.83
CA SER A 180 20.46 -6.01 13.03
C SER A 180 21.50 -4.92 13.30
N ARG A 181 22.13 -4.42 12.23
CA ARG A 181 23.09 -3.29 12.33
C ARG A 181 22.43 -1.96 12.68
N ARG A 182 21.15 -1.80 12.31
CA ARG A 182 20.36 -0.63 12.63
C ARG A 182 19.53 -0.91 13.89
N PRO A 183 19.65 -0.09 14.94
CA PRO A 183 18.80 -0.22 16.12
C PRO A 183 17.33 0.06 15.77
N ALA A 184 16.41 -0.51 16.55
CA ALA A 184 15.01 -0.19 16.41
C ALA A 184 14.76 1.30 16.71
N GLY A 185 13.94 1.95 15.88
CA GLY A 185 13.63 3.37 15.98
C GLY A 185 12.91 3.91 14.75
N ARG A 186 12.40 5.12 14.84
CA ARG A 186 11.77 5.80 13.70
C ARG A 186 12.80 6.00 12.57
N ILE A 187 12.30 6.19 11.36
CA ILE A 187 13.13 6.60 10.22
C ILE A 187 13.85 7.92 10.53
N THR A 188 15.09 8.02 10.11
CA THR A 188 15.97 9.19 10.33
C THR A 188 16.60 9.64 9.02
N THR A 189 17.29 10.77 9.05
CA THR A 189 18.08 11.27 7.90
C THR A 189 19.12 10.25 7.44
N ASP A 190 19.72 9.50 8.37
CA ASP A 190 20.72 8.48 8.03
C ASP A 190 20.14 7.35 7.19
N ASP A 191 18.86 7.06 7.35
CA ASP A 191 18.18 6.05 6.54
C ASP A 191 18.01 6.50 5.08
N LEU A 192 18.10 7.80 4.80
CA LEU A 192 18.07 8.37 3.46
C LEU A 192 19.45 8.43 2.79
N LEU A 193 20.53 8.13 3.51
CA LEU A 193 21.87 8.09 2.92
C LEU A 193 21.97 6.96 1.88
N GLY A 194 22.53 7.29 0.71
CA GLY A 194 22.66 6.36 -0.41
C GLY A 194 21.35 6.03 -1.14
N MET A 195 20.29 6.83 -0.91
CA MET A 195 19.08 6.80 -1.72
C MET A 195 19.33 7.44 -3.10
N PRO A 196 18.46 7.20 -4.10
CA PRO A 196 18.57 7.86 -5.41
C PRO A 196 18.61 9.39 -5.26
N PRO A 197 19.33 10.11 -6.18
CA PRO A 197 19.53 11.54 -6.05
C PRO A 197 18.23 12.34 -6.06
N PRO A 198 18.13 13.42 -5.24
CA PRO A 198 16.88 14.19 -5.10
C PRO A 198 16.39 14.84 -6.39
N THR A 199 17.28 15.16 -7.32
CA THR A 199 16.98 15.94 -8.54
C THR A 199 15.99 15.26 -9.47
N ASP A 200 16.07 13.92 -9.61
CA ASP A 200 15.29 13.17 -10.61
C ASP A 200 14.34 12.14 -10.01
N THR A 201 14.45 11.90 -8.69
CA THR A 201 13.70 10.85 -8.00
C THR A 201 12.28 11.28 -7.69
N ARG A 202 11.31 10.43 -8.01
CA ARG A 202 9.94 10.55 -7.50
C ARG A 202 9.79 9.78 -6.21
N CYS A 203 9.20 10.44 -5.22
CA CYS A 203 8.99 9.88 -3.90
C CYS A 203 7.49 9.63 -3.67
N TYR A 204 7.15 8.43 -3.21
CA TYR A 204 5.80 8.07 -2.78
C TYR A 204 5.85 7.64 -1.32
N VAL A 205 5.13 8.35 -0.46
CA VAL A 205 5.13 8.11 0.99
C VAL A 205 3.72 7.74 1.42
N CYS A 206 3.52 6.54 1.97
CA CYS A 206 2.21 6.08 2.45
C CYS A 206 2.31 5.48 3.86
N GLY A 207 1.36 5.83 4.72
CA GLY A 207 1.30 5.33 6.08
C GLY A 207 0.42 6.18 7.00
N PRO A 208 0.51 5.97 8.32
CA PRO A 208 -0.17 6.79 9.31
C PRO A 208 0.21 8.26 9.17
N THR A 209 -0.73 9.18 9.47
CA THR A 209 -0.53 10.63 9.30
C THR A 209 0.79 11.13 9.87
N ALA A 210 1.10 10.82 11.14
CA ALA A 210 2.35 11.25 11.78
C ALA A 210 3.63 10.66 11.13
N PHE A 211 3.53 9.46 10.53
CA PHE A 211 4.63 8.87 9.77
C PHE A 211 4.88 9.63 8.48
N VAL A 212 3.82 9.91 7.72
CA VAL A 212 3.91 10.62 6.43
C VAL A 212 4.45 12.04 6.60
N GLU A 213 3.99 12.76 7.64
CA GLU A 213 4.50 14.10 7.98
C GLU A 213 5.99 14.07 8.30
N HIS A 214 6.40 13.19 9.21
CA HIS A 214 7.79 13.04 9.60
C HIS A 214 8.71 12.70 8.41
N VAL A 215 8.30 11.73 7.56
CA VAL A 215 9.07 11.34 6.37
C VAL A 215 9.11 12.48 5.35
N GLY A 216 8.00 13.20 5.17
CA GLY A 216 7.96 14.37 4.29
C GLY A 216 8.97 15.44 4.70
N GLU A 217 9.07 15.76 6.00
CA GLU A 217 10.07 16.68 6.54
C GLU A 217 11.51 16.20 6.27
N LEU A 218 11.78 14.91 6.48
CA LEU A 218 13.10 14.33 6.20
C LEU A 218 13.48 14.42 4.72
N LEU A 219 12.54 14.14 3.82
CA LEU A 219 12.76 14.22 2.37
C LEU A 219 13.07 15.67 1.94
N LEU A 220 12.27 16.63 2.41
CA LEU A 220 12.51 18.05 2.13
C LEU A 220 13.87 18.52 2.66
N ALA A 221 14.25 18.12 3.88
CA ALA A 221 15.55 18.42 4.46
C ALA A 221 16.71 17.75 3.70
N ALA A 222 16.47 16.59 3.07
CA ALA A 222 17.43 15.90 2.21
C ALA A 222 17.47 16.46 0.77
N GLY A 223 16.69 17.51 0.46
CA GLY A 223 16.73 18.23 -0.82
C GLY A 223 15.78 17.67 -1.89
N TYR A 224 14.88 16.75 -1.56
CA TYR A 224 13.83 16.32 -2.51
C TYR A 224 12.81 17.44 -2.71
N GLY A 225 12.51 17.77 -3.96
CA GLY A 225 11.54 18.82 -4.31
C GLY A 225 10.11 18.43 -3.87
N PRO A 226 9.30 19.38 -3.35
CA PRO A 226 7.93 19.10 -2.94
C PRO A 226 7.04 18.63 -4.09
N ASP A 227 7.31 19.04 -5.31
CA ASP A 227 6.64 18.61 -6.54
C ASP A 227 6.90 17.15 -6.91
N ARG A 228 7.96 16.55 -6.33
CA ARG A 228 8.35 15.16 -6.54
C ARG A 228 7.91 14.22 -5.41
N ILE A 229 7.35 14.77 -4.33
CA ILE A 229 6.90 14.01 -3.16
C ILE A 229 5.37 13.88 -3.22
N ARG A 230 4.89 12.66 -3.41
CA ARG A 230 3.46 12.32 -3.35
C ARG A 230 3.18 11.57 -2.07
N THR A 231 2.14 11.96 -1.37
CA THR A 231 1.79 11.38 -0.07
C THR A 231 0.37 10.87 -0.05
N GLU A 232 0.16 9.74 0.65
CA GLU A 232 -1.16 9.22 1.02
C GLU A 232 -1.17 8.88 2.51
N ARG A 233 -2.26 9.21 3.20
CA ARG A 233 -2.38 9.10 4.66
C ARG A 233 -3.61 8.30 5.02
N PHE A 234 -3.52 7.54 6.10
CA PHE A 234 -4.65 6.88 6.72
C PHE A 234 -4.55 6.94 8.26
N GLY A 235 -5.70 6.80 8.95
CA GLY A 235 -5.83 6.90 10.40
C GLY A 235 -6.19 8.29 10.87
#